data_18c6f46601cab3bffa307cd26c2117ff
#
_entry.id   18c6f46601cab3bffa307cd26c2117ff
#
_cell.length_a   1.000
_cell.length_b   1.000
_cell.length_c   1.000
_cell.angle_alpha   90.00
_cell.angle_beta   90.00
_cell.angle_gamma   90.00
#
_symmetry.space_group_name_H-M   'P 1'
#
loop_
_entity.id
_entity.type
_entity.pdbx_description
1 polymer ?
#
loop_
_entity_poly.entity_id
_entity_poly.type
_entity_poly.pdbx_seq_one_letter_code
_entity_poly.pdbx_strand_id
1 'polypeptide(L)'
;MAHQDFLDQLGRKITLLCPPLRIISLVPSQTELLFALGLENEVVGITKFCIHPKAWFQSKTRIGGTKDVNLERVRALRPDLIIANKEENDEVQVETLAAEFPVWVSDVDDLNSALSMIGSIAELTDRQEVGAQLCHTITREFAGLRPACTKSVVYIIWNEPLMAAGPDTFIHDMLRRCGFSNCITQLRYPTVLEETLEQLAPQVILLSSEPFPFSDKHVKVMEHRFPASRIVLVDGEMFSWYGSRLKYAPSYFNQLITDM
;
A
#
# COMPACT_ATOMS: atom_id res chain seq x y z
N MET A 1 1.07 29.47 13.22
CA MET A 1 0.83 28.04 13.50
C MET A 1 -0.12 27.93 14.68
N ALA A 2 -1.16 27.10 14.58
CA ALA A 2 -2.12 26.85 15.64
C ALA A 2 -2.25 25.34 15.85
N HIS A 3 -2.58 24.92 17.09
CA HIS A 3 -2.94 23.53 17.33
C HIS A 3 -4.30 23.24 16.69
N GLN A 4 -4.38 22.11 15.97
CA GLN A 4 -5.61 21.64 15.35
C GLN A 4 -5.81 20.16 15.69
N ASP A 5 -7.07 19.77 15.77
CA ASP A 5 -7.49 18.40 16.07
C ASP A 5 -7.91 17.70 14.79
N PHE A 6 -7.43 16.50 14.59
CA PHE A 6 -7.76 15.63 13.46
C PHE A 6 -8.18 14.26 13.95
N LEU A 7 -8.91 13.53 13.12
CA LEU A 7 -9.19 12.11 13.32
C LEU A 7 -8.36 11.30 12.33
N ASP A 8 -7.76 10.22 12.79
CA ASP A 8 -7.16 9.23 11.90
C ASP A 8 -8.22 8.24 11.38
N GLN A 9 -7.83 7.32 10.50
CA GLN A 9 -8.77 6.35 9.94
C GLN A 9 -9.17 5.24 10.93
N LEU A 10 -8.57 5.19 12.12
CA LEU A 10 -9.00 4.35 13.25
C LEU A 10 -9.98 5.08 14.18
N GLY A 11 -10.34 6.34 13.89
CA GLY A 11 -11.19 7.19 14.74
C GLY A 11 -10.47 7.77 15.97
N ARG A 12 -9.13 7.71 16.02
CA ARG A 12 -8.34 8.28 17.11
C ARG A 12 -8.12 9.77 16.86
N LYS A 13 -8.29 10.55 17.91
CA LYS A 13 -8.03 11.99 17.87
C LYS A 13 -6.53 12.25 18.05
N ILE A 14 -5.97 13.04 17.16
CA ILE A 14 -4.62 13.57 17.27
C ILE A 14 -4.65 15.10 17.26
N THR A 15 -3.78 15.72 18.06
CA THR A 15 -3.61 17.18 18.10
C THR A 15 -2.20 17.51 17.66
N LEU A 16 -2.05 18.32 16.63
CA LEU A 16 -0.72 18.73 16.13
C LEU A 16 -0.67 20.22 15.80
N LEU A 17 0.54 20.75 15.74
CA LEU A 17 0.79 22.11 15.31
C LEU A 17 0.79 22.15 13.78
N CYS A 18 -0.16 22.89 13.17
CA CYS A 18 -0.33 22.95 11.72
C CYS A 18 0.27 24.19 11.07
N PRO A 19 0.88 24.02 9.88
CA PRO A 19 1.25 22.74 9.25
C PRO A 19 2.46 22.10 9.97
N PRO A 20 2.59 20.74 9.95
CA PRO A 20 3.74 20.05 10.52
C PRO A 20 5.00 20.33 9.68
N LEU A 21 6.13 20.47 10.37
CA LEU A 21 7.43 20.81 9.76
C LEU A 21 8.43 19.65 9.80
N ARG A 22 8.15 18.60 10.59
CA ARG A 22 9.06 17.46 10.79
C ARG A 22 8.30 16.15 10.73
N ILE A 23 8.09 15.64 9.51
CA ILE A 23 7.28 14.47 9.25
C ILE A 23 8.15 13.22 9.16
N ILE A 24 7.74 12.14 9.81
CA ILE A 24 8.29 10.80 9.58
C ILE A 24 7.23 9.94 8.90
N SER A 25 7.62 9.24 7.85
CA SER A 25 6.77 8.25 7.16
C SER A 25 7.23 6.82 7.45
N LEU A 26 6.32 6.01 7.99
CA LEU A 26 6.58 4.59 8.28
C LEU A 26 6.19 3.64 7.14
N VAL A 27 5.60 4.17 6.05
CA VAL A 27 4.97 3.38 4.98
C VAL A 27 5.50 3.80 3.61
N PRO A 28 5.95 2.85 2.75
CA PRO A 28 6.50 3.16 1.43
C PRO A 28 5.53 3.94 0.51
N SER A 29 4.30 3.47 0.36
CA SER A 29 3.29 4.10 -0.50
C SER A 29 2.92 5.52 -0.03
N GLN A 30 2.88 5.75 1.29
CA GLN A 30 2.62 7.06 1.88
C GLN A 30 3.83 7.99 1.78
N THR A 31 5.06 7.45 1.80
CA THR A 31 6.27 8.24 1.52
C THR A 31 6.22 8.81 0.09
N GLU A 32 5.84 8.00 -0.89
CA GLU A 32 5.65 8.47 -2.27
C GLU A 32 4.51 9.48 -2.38
N LEU A 33 3.43 9.33 -1.60
CA LEU A 33 2.36 10.32 -1.51
C LEU A 33 2.86 11.66 -0.97
N LEU A 34 3.61 11.67 0.13
CA LEU A 34 4.16 12.89 0.72
C LEU A 34 5.09 13.62 -0.29
N PHE A 35 5.85 12.87 -1.08
CA PHE A 35 6.62 13.45 -2.18
C PHE A 35 5.72 14.09 -3.24
N ALA A 36 4.66 13.40 -3.65
CA ALA A 36 3.71 13.93 -4.63
C ALA A 36 2.95 15.18 -4.13
N LEU A 37 2.79 15.32 -2.81
CA LEU A 37 2.25 16.50 -2.15
C LEU A 37 3.27 17.66 -2.01
N GLY A 38 4.53 17.46 -2.41
CA GLY A 38 5.57 18.48 -2.37
C GLY A 38 6.16 18.76 -0.98
N LEU A 39 6.24 17.74 -0.11
CA LEU A 39 6.69 17.84 1.28
C LEU A 39 8.18 17.48 1.44
N GLU A 40 9.02 17.90 0.49
CA GLU A 40 10.43 17.53 0.48
C GLU A 40 11.19 18.05 1.71
N ASN A 41 10.88 19.27 2.15
CA ASN A 41 11.57 19.90 3.27
C ASN A 41 11.05 19.38 4.62
N GLU A 42 9.78 19.02 4.69
CA GLU A 42 9.09 18.62 5.91
C GLU A 42 9.37 17.15 6.28
N VAL A 43 9.55 16.25 5.29
CA VAL A 43 9.87 14.85 5.57
C VAL A 43 11.33 14.71 6.00
N VAL A 44 11.55 14.29 7.25
CA VAL A 44 12.87 14.15 7.86
C VAL A 44 13.33 12.71 8.06
N GLY A 45 12.41 11.75 8.04
CA GLY A 45 12.72 10.33 8.24
C GLY A 45 11.77 9.40 7.48
N ILE A 46 12.33 8.29 7.00
CA ILE A 46 11.62 7.25 6.24
C ILE A 46 12.12 5.86 6.63
N THR A 47 11.36 4.80 6.33
CA THR A 47 11.84 3.43 6.54
C THR A 47 12.83 3.01 5.45
N LYS A 48 13.58 1.91 5.70
CA LYS A 48 14.48 1.32 4.70
C LYS A 48 13.77 0.76 3.46
N PHE A 49 12.44 0.56 3.55
CA PHE A 49 11.61 0.07 2.45
C PHE A 49 10.98 1.19 1.60
N CYS A 50 11.10 2.45 2.02
CA CYS A 50 10.65 3.61 1.25
C CYS A 50 11.63 3.93 0.12
N ILE A 51 11.68 3.06 -0.88
CA ILE A 51 12.63 3.14 -2.01
C ILE A 51 12.26 4.19 -3.06
N HIS A 52 11.04 4.64 -3.04
CA HIS A 52 10.52 5.71 -3.91
C HIS A 52 10.14 6.97 -3.10
N PRO A 53 10.47 8.18 -3.61
CA PRO A 53 11.34 8.40 -4.77
C PRO A 53 12.83 8.12 -4.43
N LYS A 54 13.60 7.72 -5.42
CA LYS A 54 15.03 7.38 -5.25
C LYS A 54 15.84 8.52 -4.59
N ALA A 55 15.50 9.78 -4.88
CA ALA A 55 16.15 10.93 -4.28
C ALA A 55 15.97 10.97 -2.75
N TRP A 56 14.76 10.68 -2.24
CA TRP A 56 14.49 10.62 -0.81
C TRP A 56 15.15 9.40 -0.16
N PHE A 57 15.12 8.25 -0.83
CA PHE A 57 15.83 7.08 -0.36
C PHE A 57 17.34 7.32 -0.17
N GLN A 58 17.96 8.19 -0.98
CA GLN A 58 19.36 8.53 -0.86
C GLN A 58 19.65 9.60 0.20
N SER A 59 18.73 10.54 0.43
CA SER A 59 18.95 11.74 1.25
C SER A 59 18.31 11.75 2.61
N LYS A 60 17.14 11.07 2.80
CA LYS A 60 16.42 11.10 4.07
C LYS A 60 16.98 10.10 5.08
N THR A 61 16.86 10.43 6.37
CA THR A 61 17.29 9.53 7.45
C THR A 61 16.43 8.27 7.47
N ARG A 62 17.06 7.10 7.45
CA ARG A 62 16.39 5.81 7.59
C ARG A 62 16.21 5.44 9.05
N ILE A 63 14.97 5.18 9.46
CA ILE A 63 14.57 4.96 10.85
C ILE A 63 14.24 3.49 11.16
N GLY A 64 14.72 2.54 10.36
CA GLY A 64 14.45 1.10 10.50
C GLY A 64 13.52 0.54 9.44
N GLY A 65 12.86 -0.56 9.73
CA GLY A 65 11.84 -1.19 8.88
C GLY A 65 10.42 -0.75 9.19
N THR A 66 9.43 -1.26 8.46
CA THR A 66 8.01 -1.00 8.73
C THR A 66 7.51 -1.71 10.01
N LYS A 67 8.02 -2.92 10.28
CA LYS A 67 7.73 -3.73 11.48
C LYS A 67 8.85 -3.70 12.53
N ASP A 68 9.92 -2.96 12.29
CA ASP A 68 11.10 -2.87 13.17
C ASP A 68 11.66 -1.43 13.08
N VAL A 69 10.96 -0.52 13.71
CA VAL A 69 11.31 0.92 13.75
C VAL A 69 12.36 1.17 14.82
N ASN A 70 13.40 1.92 14.50
CA ASN A 70 14.40 2.37 15.47
C ASN A 70 13.87 3.60 16.22
N LEU A 71 13.29 3.38 17.40
CA LEU A 71 12.66 4.41 18.23
C LEU A 71 13.64 5.54 18.62
N GLU A 72 14.92 5.21 18.90
CA GLU A 72 15.92 6.21 19.24
C GLU A 72 16.20 7.17 18.06
N ARG A 73 16.25 6.64 16.83
CA ARG A 73 16.38 7.49 15.64
C ARG A 73 15.17 8.38 15.43
N VAL A 74 13.97 7.85 15.68
CA VAL A 74 12.73 8.66 15.61
C VAL A 74 12.80 9.79 16.63
N ARG A 75 13.13 9.52 17.89
CA ARG A 75 13.28 10.52 18.96
C ARG A 75 14.33 11.59 18.60
N ALA A 76 15.48 11.18 18.07
CA ALA A 76 16.53 12.11 17.63
C ALA A 76 16.07 13.07 16.52
N LEU A 77 15.15 12.64 15.66
CA LEU A 77 14.56 13.48 14.61
C LEU A 77 13.50 14.44 15.15
N ARG A 78 12.98 14.25 16.37
CA ARG A 78 11.94 15.09 17.01
C ARG A 78 10.80 15.42 16.03
N PRO A 79 10.04 14.42 15.55
CA PRO A 79 8.95 14.66 14.62
C PRO A 79 7.80 15.41 15.30
N ASP A 80 7.08 16.20 14.52
CA ASP A 80 5.81 16.82 14.91
C ASP A 80 4.61 16.13 14.25
N LEU A 81 4.86 15.16 13.33
CA LEU A 81 3.89 14.23 12.77
C LEU A 81 4.58 12.93 12.36
N ILE A 82 3.98 11.80 12.69
CA ILE A 82 4.35 10.48 12.18
C ILE A 82 3.16 9.92 11.39
N ILE A 83 3.40 9.44 10.17
CA ILE A 83 2.40 8.79 9.32
C ILE A 83 2.65 7.29 9.37
N ALA A 84 1.62 6.53 9.75
CA ALA A 84 1.64 5.09 9.91
C ALA A 84 0.44 4.42 9.23
N ASN A 85 0.46 3.08 9.14
CA ASN A 85 -0.64 2.28 8.65
C ASN A 85 -0.90 1.09 9.58
N LYS A 86 -2.16 0.76 9.79
CA LYS A 86 -2.63 -0.32 10.66
C LYS A 86 -2.06 -1.70 10.29
N GLU A 87 -1.95 -1.98 9.00
CA GLU A 87 -1.54 -3.29 8.50
C GLU A 87 -0.02 -3.41 8.35
N GLU A 88 0.63 -2.38 7.84
CA GLU A 88 2.05 -2.40 7.51
C GLU A 88 2.97 -2.21 8.72
N ASN A 89 2.50 -1.52 9.77
CA ASN A 89 3.31 -1.25 10.94
C ASN A 89 3.00 -2.22 12.09
N ASP A 90 3.93 -2.29 13.04
CA ASP A 90 3.73 -3.03 14.29
C ASP A 90 2.95 -2.16 15.28
N GLU A 91 1.83 -2.68 15.79
CA GLU A 91 0.91 -1.93 16.65
C GLU A 91 1.60 -1.45 17.94
N VAL A 92 2.40 -2.31 18.58
CA VAL A 92 3.09 -1.97 19.84
C VAL A 92 4.08 -0.83 19.65
N GLN A 93 4.79 -0.82 18.51
CA GLN A 93 5.72 0.26 18.20
C GLN A 93 4.98 1.56 17.86
N VAL A 94 3.87 1.47 17.13
CA VAL A 94 3.01 2.63 16.82
C VAL A 94 2.44 3.25 18.09
N GLU A 95 1.93 2.45 19.02
CA GLU A 95 1.41 2.93 20.31
C GLU A 95 2.53 3.54 21.18
N THR A 96 3.73 2.95 21.17
CA THR A 96 4.90 3.52 21.85
C THR A 96 5.25 4.91 21.31
N LEU A 97 5.21 5.09 20.00
CA LEU A 97 5.45 6.39 19.36
C LEU A 97 4.30 7.36 19.64
N ALA A 98 3.06 6.90 19.65
CA ALA A 98 1.87 7.72 19.90
C ALA A 98 1.82 8.29 21.33
N ALA A 99 2.51 7.64 22.29
CA ALA A 99 2.66 8.18 23.64
C ALA A 99 3.59 9.41 23.71
N GLU A 100 4.44 9.61 22.70
CA GLU A 100 5.46 10.66 22.67
C GLU A 100 5.22 11.71 21.58
N PHE A 101 4.58 11.32 20.47
CA PHE A 101 4.44 12.14 19.26
C PHE A 101 3.03 12.04 18.68
N PRO A 102 2.57 13.04 17.92
CA PRO A 102 1.36 12.89 17.09
C PRO A 102 1.57 11.81 16.03
N VAL A 103 0.78 10.72 16.09
CA VAL A 103 0.82 9.62 15.11
C VAL A 103 -0.54 9.50 14.44
N TRP A 104 -0.59 9.72 13.15
CA TRP A 104 -1.77 9.50 12.31
C TRP A 104 -1.69 8.13 11.63
N VAL A 105 -2.71 7.30 11.81
CA VAL A 105 -2.73 5.92 11.29
C VAL A 105 -3.80 5.78 10.22
N SER A 106 -3.39 5.30 9.05
CA SER A 106 -4.30 4.92 7.97
C SER A 106 -4.81 3.48 8.13
N ASP A 107 -6.04 3.24 7.65
CA ASP A 107 -6.67 1.92 7.48
C ASP A 107 -7.28 1.89 6.08
N VAL A 108 -6.65 1.17 5.15
CA VAL A 108 -6.96 1.24 3.72
C VAL A 108 -7.18 -0.15 3.16
N ASP A 109 -8.42 -0.46 2.80
CA ASP A 109 -8.87 -1.74 2.26
C ASP A 109 -9.51 -1.65 0.86
N ASP A 110 -9.81 -0.41 0.39
CA ASP A 110 -10.39 -0.15 -0.93
C ASP A 110 -9.95 1.22 -1.50
N LEU A 111 -10.37 1.51 -2.74
CA LEU A 111 -10.08 2.79 -3.39
C LEU A 111 -10.69 3.98 -2.64
N ASN A 112 -11.86 3.84 -2.02
CA ASN A 112 -12.51 4.95 -1.34
C ASN A 112 -11.75 5.32 -0.07
N SER A 113 -11.35 4.34 0.73
CA SER A 113 -10.50 4.53 1.91
C SER A 113 -9.11 5.08 1.53
N ALA A 114 -8.56 4.68 0.37
CA ALA A 114 -7.32 5.25 -0.16
C ALA A 114 -7.48 6.74 -0.54
N LEU A 115 -8.55 7.12 -1.23
CA LEU A 115 -8.84 8.52 -1.57
C LEU A 115 -9.09 9.37 -0.32
N SER A 116 -9.80 8.82 0.68
CA SER A 116 -10.00 9.47 1.99
C SER A 116 -8.66 9.69 2.70
N MET A 117 -7.77 8.69 2.71
CA MET A 117 -6.42 8.81 3.26
C MET A 117 -5.63 9.94 2.59
N ILE A 118 -5.65 10.01 1.25
CA ILE A 118 -4.95 11.07 0.50
C ILE A 118 -5.48 12.45 0.90
N GLY A 119 -6.81 12.61 1.00
CA GLY A 119 -7.44 13.83 1.43
C GLY A 119 -7.05 14.24 2.85
N SER A 120 -7.08 13.30 3.79
CA SER A 120 -6.71 13.54 5.19
C SER A 120 -5.23 13.93 5.34
N ILE A 121 -4.31 13.21 4.66
CA ILE A 121 -2.87 13.55 4.70
C ILE A 121 -2.63 14.93 4.08
N ALA A 122 -3.34 15.27 2.99
CA ALA A 122 -3.23 16.58 2.37
C ALA A 122 -3.75 17.70 3.31
N GLU A 123 -4.83 17.45 4.06
CA GLU A 123 -5.34 18.37 5.07
C GLU A 123 -4.37 18.56 6.22
N LEU A 124 -3.87 17.48 6.81
CA LEU A 124 -2.85 17.49 7.88
C LEU A 124 -1.61 18.32 7.52
N THR A 125 -1.24 18.33 6.24
CA THR A 125 0.02 18.90 5.76
C THR A 125 -0.14 20.24 5.02
N ASP A 126 -1.35 20.82 5.03
CA ASP A 126 -1.69 22.07 4.31
C ASP A 126 -1.41 21.98 2.79
N ARG A 127 -1.86 20.87 2.18
CA ARG A 127 -1.72 20.55 0.75
C ARG A 127 -3.05 20.15 0.09
N GLN A 128 -4.17 20.68 0.58
CA GLN A 128 -5.55 20.29 0.18
C GLN A 128 -5.76 20.39 -1.33
N GLU A 129 -5.28 21.46 -1.97
CA GLU A 129 -5.45 21.65 -3.42
C GLU A 129 -4.72 20.55 -4.22
N VAL A 130 -3.48 20.24 -3.84
CA VAL A 130 -2.67 19.19 -4.49
C VAL A 130 -3.30 17.82 -4.26
N GLY A 131 -3.75 17.55 -3.03
CA GLY A 131 -4.45 16.32 -2.67
C GLY A 131 -5.74 16.14 -3.45
N ALA A 132 -6.58 17.19 -3.54
CA ALA A 132 -7.84 17.18 -4.31
C ALA A 132 -7.58 16.91 -5.80
N GLN A 133 -6.57 17.54 -6.40
CA GLN A 133 -6.18 17.32 -7.80
C GLN A 133 -5.72 15.87 -8.03
N LEU A 134 -4.95 15.32 -7.08
CA LEU A 134 -4.49 13.91 -7.13
C LEU A 134 -5.68 12.95 -7.03
N CYS A 135 -6.60 13.15 -6.08
CA CYS A 135 -7.82 12.34 -5.93
C CYS A 135 -8.69 12.40 -7.19
N HIS A 136 -8.87 13.59 -7.77
CA HIS A 136 -9.60 13.75 -9.02
C HIS A 136 -8.94 12.97 -10.17
N THR A 137 -7.63 13.06 -10.30
CA THR A 137 -6.86 12.32 -11.31
C THR A 137 -7.04 10.81 -11.13
N ILE A 138 -6.86 10.29 -9.92
CA ILE A 138 -7.02 8.86 -9.62
C ILE A 138 -8.45 8.40 -9.97
N THR A 139 -9.46 9.14 -9.52
CA THR A 139 -10.87 8.80 -9.79
C THR A 139 -11.16 8.73 -11.28
N ARG A 140 -10.66 9.70 -12.05
CA ARG A 140 -10.82 9.73 -13.52
C ARG A 140 -10.13 8.54 -14.20
N GLU A 141 -8.90 8.20 -13.80
CA GLU A 141 -8.16 7.07 -14.37
C GLU A 141 -8.88 5.73 -14.06
N PHE A 142 -9.37 5.54 -12.82
CA PHE A 142 -10.15 4.35 -12.46
C PHE A 142 -11.49 4.26 -13.18
N ALA A 143 -12.15 5.38 -13.50
CA ALA A 143 -13.35 5.40 -14.34
C ALA A 143 -13.07 4.94 -15.78
N GLY A 144 -11.81 4.98 -16.21
CA GLY A 144 -11.35 4.49 -17.53
C GLY A 144 -11.01 3.00 -17.57
N LEU A 145 -11.12 2.27 -16.45
CA LEU A 145 -10.90 0.81 -16.45
C LEU A 145 -11.95 0.10 -17.29
N ARG A 146 -11.52 -0.88 -18.09
CA ARG A 146 -12.35 -1.66 -18.98
C ARG A 146 -12.22 -3.15 -18.68
N PRO A 147 -12.86 -3.64 -17.61
CA PRO A 147 -12.85 -5.06 -17.29
C PRO A 147 -13.50 -5.83 -18.45
N ALA A 148 -12.71 -6.60 -19.17
CA ALA A 148 -13.17 -7.28 -20.39
C ALA A 148 -13.72 -8.69 -20.14
N CYS A 149 -13.33 -9.34 -19.05
CA CYS A 149 -13.79 -10.69 -18.71
C CYS A 149 -13.65 -10.99 -17.23
N THR A 150 -14.53 -11.86 -16.73
CA THR A 150 -14.41 -12.39 -15.38
C THR A 150 -13.55 -13.64 -15.41
N LYS A 151 -12.31 -13.55 -14.91
CA LYS A 151 -11.46 -14.73 -14.69
C LYS A 151 -11.35 -15.03 -13.21
N SER A 152 -11.37 -16.31 -12.85
CA SER A 152 -11.09 -16.76 -11.50
C SER A 152 -9.59 -16.65 -11.24
N VAL A 153 -9.20 -15.99 -10.14
CA VAL A 153 -7.79 -15.72 -9.83
C VAL A 153 -7.45 -16.04 -8.38
N VAL A 154 -6.18 -16.36 -8.16
CA VAL A 154 -5.53 -16.31 -6.85
C VAL A 154 -4.34 -15.38 -6.94
N TYR A 155 -4.22 -14.44 -6.00
CA TYR A 155 -3.11 -13.48 -5.94
C TYR A 155 -2.17 -13.88 -4.80
N ILE A 156 -0.96 -14.33 -5.14
CA ILE A 156 0.05 -14.83 -4.19
C ILE A 156 1.03 -13.72 -3.86
N ILE A 157 1.21 -13.47 -2.55
CA ILE A 157 2.10 -12.42 -2.02
C ILE A 157 3.37 -12.97 -1.36
N TRP A 158 3.40 -14.27 -0.99
CA TRP A 158 4.52 -14.89 -0.27
C TRP A 158 4.70 -16.33 -0.70
N ASN A 159 5.95 -16.83 -0.71
CA ASN A 159 6.28 -18.14 -1.27
C ASN A 159 6.37 -19.28 -0.25
N GLU A 160 6.93 -19.09 0.91
CA GLU A 160 7.13 -20.19 1.88
C GLU A 160 6.79 -19.74 3.29
N PRO A 161 5.58 -20.09 3.79
CA PRO A 161 4.49 -20.80 3.10
C PRO A 161 3.82 -19.93 2.03
N LEU A 162 3.11 -20.53 1.05
CA LEU A 162 2.31 -19.75 0.10
C LEU A 162 1.23 -18.98 0.85
N MET A 163 1.17 -17.65 0.63
CA MET A 163 0.12 -16.80 1.19
C MET A 163 -0.55 -16.01 0.08
N ALA A 164 -1.87 -15.88 0.18
CA ALA A 164 -2.69 -15.20 -0.83
C ALA A 164 -3.48 -14.04 -0.24
N ALA A 165 -3.86 -13.08 -1.09
CA ALA A 165 -4.73 -11.98 -0.68
C ALA A 165 -6.20 -12.41 -0.60
N GLY A 166 -6.82 -12.18 0.56
CA GLY A 166 -8.24 -12.45 0.85
C GLY A 166 -9.17 -11.27 0.52
N PRO A 167 -10.50 -11.43 0.74
CA PRO A 167 -11.53 -10.50 0.28
C PRO A 167 -11.60 -9.15 1.02
N ASP A 168 -10.96 -9.01 2.16
CA ASP A 168 -10.91 -7.79 2.98
C ASP A 168 -9.59 -7.01 2.85
N THR A 169 -8.91 -7.15 1.71
CA THR A 169 -7.64 -6.48 1.42
C THR A 169 -7.77 -5.47 0.28
N PHE A 170 -6.93 -4.46 0.28
CA PHE A 170 -6.83 -3.50 -0.82
C PHE A 170 -6.56 -4.19 -2.16
N ILE A 171 -5.71 -5.24 -2.16
CA ILE A 171 -5.42 -6.06 -3.33
C ILE A 171 -6.71 -6.68 -3.90
N HIS A 172 -7.61 -7.16 -3.04
CA HIS A 172 -8.90 -7.71 -3.50
C HIS A 172 -9.76 -6.64 -4.21
N ASP A 173 -9.83 -5.40 -3.69
CA ASP A 173 -10.57 -4.34 -4.38
C ASP A 173 -9.97 -4.04 -5.76
N MET A 174 -8.64 -4.04 -5.89
CA MET A 174 -7.96 -3.87 -7.18
C MET A 174 -8.26 -5.03 -8.14
N LEU A 175 -8.24 -6.28 -7.67
CA LEU A 175 -8.62 -7.45 -8.48
C LEU A 175 -10.06 -7.33 -8.97
N ARG A 176 -10.99 -6.98 -8.09
CA ARG A 176 -12.40 -6.79 -8.41
C ARG A 176 -12.60 -5.68 -9.46
N ARG A 177 -11.86 -4.58 -9.37
CA ARG A 177 -11.90 -3.48 -10.35
C ARG A 177 -11.36 -3.90 -11.72
N CYS A 178 -10.41 -4.83 -11.76
CA CYS A 178 -9.95 -5.47 -13.00
C CYS A 178 -10.98 -6.44 -13.60
N GLY A 179 -12.08 -6.75 -12.91
CA GLY A 179 -13.07 -7.75 -13.31
C GLY A 179 -12.67 -9.18 -12.95
N PHE A 180 -11.66 -9.37 -12.11
CA PHE A 180 -11.27 -10.69 -11.65
C PHE A 180 -12.13 -11.17 -10.48
N SER A 181 -12.39 -12.48 -10.43
CA SER A 181 -13.03 -13.15 -9.31
C SER A 181 -11.96 -13.82 -8.43
N ASN A 182 -11.71 -13.27 -7.26
CA ASN A 182 -10.77 -13.85 -6.30
C ASN A 182 -11.33 -15.16 -5.74
N CYS A 183 -10.59 -16.26 -5.89
CA CYS A 183 -10.97 -17.59 -5.38
C CYS A 183 -10.77 -17.73 -3.88
N ILE A 184 -9.96 -16.87 -3.25
CA ILE A 184 -9.71 -16.91 -1.82
C ILE A 184 -10.89 -16.31 -1.07
N THR A 185 -11.45 -17.05 -0.12
CA THR A 185 -12.60 -16.64 0.72
C THR A 185 -12.20 -16.33 2.16
N GLN A 186 -11.03 -16.78 2.59
CA GLN A 186 -10.49 -16.49 3.92
C GLN A 186 -10.00 -15.03 3.96
N LEU A 187 -10.20 -14.39 5.12
CA LEU A 187 -9.84 -12.98 5.32
C LEU A 187 -8.32 -12.78 5.42
N ARG A 188 -7.91 -11.57 5.14
CA ARG A 188 -6.53 -11.07 5.22
C ARG A 188 -5.60 -11.80 4.25
N TYR A 189 -4.52 -12.37 4.75
CA TYR A 189 -3.48 -13.05 3.96
C TYR A 189 -3.30 -14.48 4.45
N PRO A 190 -4.26 -15.38 4.16
CA PRO A 190 -4.19 -16.76 4.60
C PRO A 190 -3.01 -17.49 3.95
N THR A 191 -2.47 -18.45 4.71
CA THR A 191 -1.63 -19.50 4.14
C THR A 191 -2.50 -20.42 3.30
N VAL A 192 -2.06 -20.73 2.09
CA VAL A 192 -2.78 -21.57 1.13
C VAL A 192 -1.93 -22.79 0.80
N LEU A 193 -2.50 -23.98 1.03
CA LEU A 193 -1.86 -25.24 0.66
C LEU A 193 -1.96 -25.49 -0.85
N GLU A 194 -1.02 -26.23 -1.41
CA GLU A 194 -1.01 -26.56 -2.85
C GLU A 194 -2.29 -27.33 -3.23
N GLU A 195 -2.71 -28.29 -2.40
CA GLU A 195 -3.96 -29.06 -2.60
C GLU A 195 -5.20 -28.15 -2.62
N THR A 196 -5.19 -27.07 -1.86
CA THR A 196 -6.27 -26.09 -1.89
C THR A 196 -6.27 -25.32 -3.21
N LEU A 197 -5.10 -24.92 -3.73
CA LEU A 197 -5.00 -24.29 -5.04
C LEU A 197 -5.45 -25.21 -6.17
N GLU A 198 -5.11 -26.49 -6.11
CA GLU A 198 -5.58 -27.52 -7.06
C GLU A 198 -7.11 -27.66 -7.02
N GLN A 199 -7.72 -27.68 -5.84
CA GLN A 199 -9.18 -27.76 -5.68
C GLN A 199 -9.90 -26.51 -6.16
N LEU A 200 -9.35 -25.32 -5.90
CA LEU A 200 -9.89 -24.05 -6.37
C LEU A 200 -9.79 -23.91 -7.91
N ALA A 201 -8.81 -24.58 -8.52
CA ALA A 201 -8.56 -24.59 -9.96
C ALA A 201 -8.70 -23.20 -10.60
N PRO A 202 -7.97 -22.17 -10.08
CA PRO A 202 -8.09 -20.82 -10.63
C PRO A 202 -7.61 -20.79 -12.08
N GLN A 203 -8.29 -20.00 -12.91
CA GLN A 203 -7.84 -19.79 -14.30
C GLN A 203 -6.49 -19.08 -14.36
N VAL A 204 -6.20 -18.21 -13.38
CA VAL A 204 -4.95 -17.46 -13.32
C VAL A 204 -4.41 -17.44 -11.89
N ILE A 205 -3.10 -17.65 -11.74
CA ILE A 205 -2.36 -17.39 -10.51
C ILE A 205 -1.45 -16.19 -10.76
N LEU A 206 -1.69 -15.11 -10.01
CA LEU A 206 -0.91 -13.89 -10.06
C LEU A 206 0.18 -13.96 -8.99
N LEU A 207 1.43 -13.81 -9.37
CA LEU A 207 2.59 -13.79 -8.48
C LEU A 207 3.04 -12.34 -8.31
N SER A 208 2.95 -11.80 -7.12
CA SER A 208 3.31 -10.42 -6.81
C SER A 208 4.83 -10.22 -6.77
N SER A 209 5.33 -9.11 -7.32
CA SER A 209 6.76 -8.75 -7.17
C SER A 209 7.13 -8.29 -5.75
N GLU A 210 6.14 -8.09 -4.87
CA GLU A 210 6.31 -7.72 -3.46
C GLU A 210 5.16 -8.26 -2.57
N PRO A 211 5.34 -8.36 -1.25
CA PRO A 211 6.58 -8.18 -0.49
C PRO A 211 7.62 -9.29 -0.76
N PHE A 212 7.20 -10.49 -1.21
CA PHE A 212 8.13 -11.51 -1.68
C PHE A 212 8.50 -11.24 -3.14
N PRO A 213 9.80 -11.17 -3.49
CA PRO A 213 10.25 -10.83 -4.83
C PRO A 213 10.09 -12.00 -5.81
N PHE A 214 8.85 -12.33 -6.18
CA PHE A 214 8.61 -13.31 -7.22
C PHE A 214 9.30 -12.89 -8.53
N SER A 215 9.69 -13.86 -9.33
CA SER A 215 10.45 -13.67 -10.57
C SER A 215 10.21 -14.84 -11.52
N ASP A 216 10.71 -14.77 -12.74
CA ASP A 216 10.54 -15.80 -13.79
C ASP A 216 10.89 -17.22 -13.34
N LYS A 217 11.85 -17.39 -12.44
CA LYS A 217 12.16 -18.72 -11.88
C LYS A 217 11.00 -19.32 -11.10
N HIS A 218 10.25 -18.47 -10.37
CA HIS A 218 9.08 -18.90 -9.61
C HIS A 218 7.89 -19.16 -10.54
N VAL A 219 7.74 -18.36 -11.60
CA VAL A 219 6.74 -18.61 -12.65
C VAL A 219 6.89 -20.00 -13.20
N LYS A 220 8.10 -20.39 -13.64
CA LYS A 220 8.40 -21.74 -14.18
C LYS A 220 8.08 -22.87 -13.20
N VAL A 221 8.37 -22.67 -11.91
CA VAL A 221 8.04 -23.66 -10.87
C VAL A 221 6.53 -23.79 -10.72
N MET A 222 5.80 -22.67 -10.68
CA MET A 222 4.36 -22.68 -10.52
C MET A 222 3.64 -23.21 -11.77
N GLU A 223 4.12 -22.93 -12.98
CA GLU A 223 3.63 -23.53 -14.22
C GLU A 223 3.72 -25.07 -14.23
N HIS A 224 4.80 -25.60 -13.68
CA HIS A 224 4.98 -27.05 -13.56
C HIS A 224 4.02 -27.65 -12.50
N ARG A 225 3.81 -26.96 -11.38
CA ARG A 225 2.92 -27.40 -10.29
C ARG A 225 1.42 -27.25 -10.66
N PHE A 226 1.07 -26.19 -11.37
CA PHE A 226 -0.33 -25.86 -11.70
C PHE A 226 -0.52 -25.70 -13.22
N PRO A 227 -0.35 -26.79 -14.02
CA PRO A 227 -0.37 -26.72 -15.48
C PRO A 227 -1.74 -26.33 -16.07
N ALA A 228 -2.82 -26.39 -15.28
CA ALA A 228 -4.16 -25.97 -15.68
C ALA A 228 -4.40 -24.46 -15.48
N SER A 229 -3.54 -23.77 -14.75
CA SER A 229 -3.63 -22.35 -14.47
C SER A 229 -2.60 -21.56 -15.28
N ARG A 230 -2.98 -20.38 -15.76
CA ARG A 230 -2.01 -19.43 -16.30
C ARG A 230 -1.27 -18.75 -15.15
N ILE A 231 0.05 -18.79 -15.15
CA ILE A 231 0.87 -18.13 -14.13
C ILE A 231 1.35 -16.79 -14.70
N VAL A 232 1.15 -15.71 -13.96
CA VAL A 232 1.50 -14.35 -14.39
C VAL A 232 2.24 -13.63 -13.27
N LEU A 233 3.44 -13.14 -13.57
CA LEU A 233 4.16 -12.23 -12.68
C LEU A 233 3.56 -10.83 -12.83
N VAL A 234 3.20 -10.20 -11.71
CA VAL A 234 2.60 -8.86 -11.70
C VAL A 234 3.41 -7.90 -10.85
N ASP A 235 3.36 -6.62 -11.21
CA ASP A 235 3.91 -5.54 -10.40
C ASP A 235 3.05 -5.35 -9.15
N GLY A 236 3.57 -5.81 -8.00
CA GLY A 236 2.86 -5.75 -6.73
C GLY A 236 2.56 -4.32 -6.29
N GLU A 237 3.43 -3.35 -6.58
CA GLU A 237 3.21 -1.96 -6.21
C GLU A 237 1.94 -1.37 -6.84
N MET A 238 1.54 -1.84 -8.02
CA MET A 238 0.30 -1.41 -8.67
C MET A 238 -0.96 -1.93 -7.99
N PHE A 239 -0.86 -3.06 -7.27
CA PHE A 239 -1.98 -3.66 -6.55
C PHE A 239 -2.03 -3.31 -5.07
N SER A 240 -0.91 -2.90 -4.46
CA SER A 240 -0.79 -2.73 -3.00
C SER A 240 -0.49 -1.29 -2.55
N TRP A 241 0.01 -0.41 -3.43
CA TRP A 241 0.37 0.95 -3.05
C TRP A 241 -0.79 1.94 -3.23
N TYR A 242 -1.47 2.22 -2.14
CA TYR A 242 -2.68 3.05 -2.04
C TYR A 242 -2.40 4.56 -1.89
N GLY A 243 -1.33 5.07 -2.50
CA GLY A 243 -0.97 6.50 -2.51
C GLY A 243 -1.03 7.12 -3.91
N SER A 244 -0.08 8.00 -4.20
CA SER A 244 0.02 8.71 -5.48
C SER A 244 0.22 7.79 -6.70
N ARG A 245 0.70 6.56 -6.48
CA ARG A 245 0.89 5.54 -7.52
C ARG A 245 -0.39 5.07 -8.16
N LEU A 246 -1.52 5.17 -7.44
CA LEU A 246 -2.84 4.80 -7.96
C LEU A 246 -3.22 5.48 -9.28
N LYS A 247 -2.68 6.66 -9.58
CA LYS A 247 -2.90 7.31 -10.88
C LYS A 247 -2.37 6.52 -12.08
N TYR A 248 -1.43 5.59 -11.86
CA TYR A 248 -0.83 4.75 -12.90
C TYR A 248 -1.42 3.34 -12.96
N ALA A 249 -2.01 2.86 -11.86
CA ALA A 249 -2.53 1.51 -11.74
C ALA A 249 -3.57 1.16 -12.81
N PRO A 250 -4.56 2.02 -13.19
CA PRO A 250 -5.54 1.68 -14.22
C PRO A 250 -4.95 1.43 -15.60
N SER A 251 -3.90 2.18 -15.99
CA SER A 251 -3.21 1.94 -17.26
C SER A 251 -2.52 0.57 -17.27
N TYR A 252 -1.85 0.23 -16.17
CA TYR A 252 -1.23 -1.08 -15.98
C TYR A 252 -2.28 -2.20 -15.99
N PHE A 253 -3.39 -2.04 -15.29
CA PHE A 253 -4.47 -3.02 -15.25
C PHE A 253 -5.12 -3.26 -16.62
N ASN A 254 -5.37 -2.20 -17.39
CA ASN A 254 -5.89 -2.34 -18.75
C ASN A 254 -4.94 -3.15 -19.65
N GLN A 255 -3.63 -2.93 -19.55
CA GLN A 255 -2.63 -3.73 -20.26
C GLN A 255 -2.66 -5.19 -19.79
N LEU A 256 -2.63 -5.43 -18.48
CA LEU A 256 -2.68 -6.77 -17.88
C LEU A 256 -3.92 -7.55 -18.34
N ILE A 257 -5.09 -6.91 -18.34
CA ILE A 257 -6.37 -7.51 -18.79
C ILE A 257 -6.30 -7.87 -20.29
N THR A 258 -5.68 -7.01 -21.09
CA THR A 258 -5.55 -7.23 -22.54
C THR A 258 -4.62 -8.40 -22.84
N ASP A 259 -3.57 -8.56 -22.04
CA ASP A 259 -2.57 -9.62 -22.21
C ASP A 259 -3.04 -10.98 -21.66
N MET A 260 -4.18 -11.04 -20.97
CA MET A 260 -4.79 -12.25 -20.42
C MET A 260 -5.83 -12.88 -21.33
#